data_006bfbee50a2b6a3739e0da0b79f5015
#
_entry.id   006bfbee50a2b6a3739e0da0b79f5015
#
_cell.length_a   1.000
_cell.length_b   1.000
_cell.length_c   1.000
_cell.angle_alpha   90.00
_cell.angle_beta   90.00
_cell.angle_gamma   90.00
#
_symmetry.space_group_name_H-M   'P 1'
#
loop_
_entity.id
_entity.type
_entity.pdbx_description
1 polymer ?
#
loop_
_entity_poly.entity_id
_entity_poly.type
_entity_poly.pdbx_seq_one_letter_code
_entity_poly.pdbx_strand_id
1 'polypeptide(L)'
;MSSERAPAQSPLLASLVVGSNGATSLRGNSRELRTPEDRERFLALRNSNRVGAIVVGSATADAEPYQKAPHPLYIYRRSSGLTPKELIEKVRREISGAILCEGGITLIHHLLREDLIDEFHLTHAPVPGDNHYLDRALLASKLSLSESESKAGTTFEKYERASR
;
A
#
# COMPACT_ATOMS: atom_id res chain seq x y z
N MET A 1 28.18 -0.37 -28.19
CA MET A 1 26.73 -0.22 -28.12
C MET A 1 26.32 0.02 -26.68
N SER A 2 25.97 1.25 -26.38
CA SER A 2 25.36 1.54 -25.08
C SER A 2 23.95 0.97 -25.09
N SER A 3 23.69 -0.06 -24.29
CA SER A 3 22.33 -0.47 -24.01
C SER A 3 21.67 0.65 -23.21
N GLU A 4 20.86 1.44 -23.86
CA GLU A 4 19.99 2.35 -23.14
C GLU A 4 19.06 1.54 -22.25
N ARG A 5 19.32 1.54 -20.95
CA ARG A 5 18.34 1.03 -20.00
C ARG A 5 17.13 1.93 -20.08
N ALA A 6 15.96 1.34 -20.31
CA ALA A 6 14.71 2.06 -20.14
C ALA A 6 14.73 2.76 -18.78
N PRO A 7 14.25 4.02 -18.69
CA PRO A 7 14.18 4.71 -17.40
C PRO A 7 13.44 3.83 -16.39
N ALA A 8 13.99 3.72 -15.17
CA ALA A 8 13.38 2.94 -14.12
C ALA A 8 11.95 3.43 -13.88
N GLN A 9 11.00 2.51 -13.92
CA GLN A 9 9.61 2.85 -13.61
C GLN A 9 9.50 3.32 -12.15
N SER A 10 8.58 4.25 -11.90
CA SER A 10 8.24 4.65 -10.54
C SER A 10 7.84 3.43 -9.72
N PRO A 11 8.50 3.15 -8.57
CA PRO A 11 8.12 2.01 -7.75
C PRO A 11 6.72 2.19 -7.17
N LEU A 12 6.00 1.08 -7.05
CA LEU A 12 4.69 1.04 -6.41
C LEU A 12 4.87 0.47 -5.00
N LEU A 13 4.58 1.31 -4.02
CA LEU A 13 4.59 0.95 -2.61
C LEU A 13 3.17 0.69 -2.14
N ALA A 14 2.98 -0.27 -1.26
CA ALA A 14 1.71 -0.45 -0.57
C ALA A 14 1.91 -0.24 0.93
N SER A 15 0.91 0.31 1.60
CA SER A 15 0.88 0.49 3.04
C SER A 15 -0.45 -0.05 3.57
N LEU A 16 -0.38 -0.91 4.57
CA LEU A 16 -1.56 -1.58 5.13
C LEU A 16 -1.35 -1.85 6.62
N VAL A 17 -2.39 -1.60 7.42
CA VAL A 17 -2.46 -2.06 8.81
C VAL A 17 -3.41 -3.23 8.90
N VAL A 18 -3.00 -4.27 9.61
CA VAL A 18 -3.85 -5.45 9.91
C VAL A 18 -3.88 -5.68 11.41
N GLY A 19 -4.95 -6.32 11.87
CA GLY A 19 -5.02 -6.83 13.24
C GLY A 19 -4.09 -8.01 13.46
N SER A 20 -3.97 -8.47 14.68
CA SER A 20 -3.14 -9.62 15.04
C SER A 20 -3.53 -10.91 14.32
N ASN A 21 -4.75 -10.98 13.82
CA ASN A 21 -5.28 -12.11 13.03
C ASN A 21 -5.26 -11.86 11.50
N GLY A 22 -4.69 -10.75 11.05
CA GLY A 22 -4.61 -10.43 9.62
C GLY A 22 -5.83 -9.69 9.04
N ALA A 23 -6.82 -9.36 9.84
CA ALA A 23 -7.99 -8.61 9.41
C ALA A 23 -7.62 -7.14 9.14
N THR A 24 -8.18 -6.55 8.08
CA THR A 24 -7.90 -5.15 7.70
C THR A 24 -8.88 -4.16 8.28
N SER A 25 -9.94 -4.64 8.91
CA SER A 25 -10.95 -3.79 9.54
C SER A 25 -11.37 -4.31 10.90
N LEU A 26 -11.89 -3.41 11.73
CA LEU A 26 -12.54 -3.68 12.98
C LEU A 26 -13.73 -2.74 13.08
N ARG A 27 -14.92 -3.27 13.29
CA ARG A 27 -16.17 -2.49 13.33
C ARG A 27 -16.39 -1.62 12.09
N GLY A 28 -16.02 -2.15 10.91
CA GLY A 28 -16.30 -1.54 9.63
C GLY A 28 -15.24 -0.55 9.12
N ASN A 29 -14.15 -0.32 9.84
CA ASN A 29 -13.09 0.54 9.34
C ASN A 29 -11.70 0.12 9.87
N SER A 30 -10.64 0.67 9.29
CA SER A 30 -9.27 0.37 9.67
C SER A 30 -8.74 1.25 10.83
N ARG A 31 -9.44 2.33 11.17
CA ARG A 31 -8.97 3.28 12.20
C ARG A 31 -8.82 2.65 13.58
N GLU A 32 -9.69 1.70 13.89
CA GLU A 32 -9.65 1.00 15.19
C GLU A 32 -8.45 0.06 15.33
N LEU A 33 -7.80 -0.27 14.22
CA LEU A 33 -6.57 -1.08 14.22
C LEU A 33 -5.31 -0.23 14.34
N ARG A 34 -5.39 1.06 14.05
CA ARG A 34 -4.22 1.94 14.04
C ARG A 34 -3.76 2.24 15.45
N THR A 35 -2.45 2.11 15.67
CA THR A 35 -1.79 2.54 16.90
C THR A 35 -1.09 3.89 16.65
N PRO A 36 -0.70 4.64 17.70
CA PRO A 36 0.09 5.85 17.53
C PRO A 36 1.39 5.59 16.73
N GLU A 37 2.04 4.45 16.96
CA GLU A 37 3.26 4.05 16.28
C GLU A 37 3.02 3.80 14.78
N ASP A 38 1.91 3.15 14.43
CA ASP A 38 1.52 2.95 13.04
C ASP A 38 1.23 4.28 12.35
N ARG A 39 0.51 5.17 13.01
CA ARG A 39 0.19 6.49 12.46
C ARG A 39 1.47 7.29 12.18
N GLU A 40 2.42 7.28 13.10
CA GLU A 40 3.70 7.97 12.93
C GLU A 40 4.44 7.44 11.71
N ARG A 41 4.56 6.12 11.59
CA ARG A 41 5.23 5.47 10.46
C ARG A 41 4.51 5.73 9.14
N PHE A 42 3.20 5.63 9.13
CA PHE A 42 2.38 5.90 7.95
C PHE A 42 2.55 7.34 7.46
N LEU A 43 2.50 8.33 8.36
CA LEU A 43 2.68 9.73 8.00
C LEU A 43 4.10 10.01 7.51
N ALA A 44 5.11 9.38 8.10
CA ALA A 44 6.49 9.51 7.66
C ALA A 44 6.65 9.00 6.23
N LEU A 45 6.04 7.87 5.90
CA LEU A 45 6.06 7.31 4.54
C LEU A 45 5.31 8.22 3.56
N ARG A 46 4.09 8.62 3.88
CA ARG A 46 3.25 9.49 3.04
C ARG A 46 3.92 10.83 2.75
N ASN A 47 4.57 11.42 3.73
CA ASN A 47 5.20 12.73 3.63
C ASN A 47 6.65 12.68 3.14
N SER A 48 7.19 11.49 2.86
CA SER A 48 8.56 11.37 2.39
C SER A 48 8.73 12.00 1.01
N ASN A 49 9.92 12.52 0.74
CA ASN A 49 10.26 13.08 -0.58
C ASN A 49 10.28 12.04 -1.69
N ARG A 50 10.25 10.77 -1.33
CA ARG A 50 10.23 9.64 -2.25
C ARG A 50 8.89 9.51 -2.96
N VAL A 51 7.78 9.82 -2.29
CA VAL A 51 6.42 9.63 -2.80
C VAL A 51 6.00 10.78 -3.70
N GLY A 52 5.51 10.47 -4.89
CA GLY A 52 5.02 11.46 -5.85
C GLY A 52 3.51 11.43 -6.07
N ALA A 53 2.84 10.35 -5.69
CA ALA A 53 1.38 10.20 -5.84
C ALA A 53 0.82 9.19 -4.84
N ILE A 54 -0.46 9.32 -4.54
CA ILE A 54 -1.22 8.38 -3.70
C ILE A 54 -2.32 7.76 -4.54
N VAL A 55 -2.47 6.44 -4.44
CA VAL A 55 -3.55 5.67 -5.08
C VAL A 55 -4.36 4.97 -4.00
N VAL A 56 -5.67 5.06 -4.08
CA VAL A 56 -6.59 4.39 -3.15
C VAL A 56 -7.79 3.80 -3.88
N GLY A 57 -8.39 2.77 -3.30
CA GLY A 57 -9.69 2.28 -3.74
C GLY A 57 -10.82 3.23 -3.33
N SER A 58 -11.96 3.16 -4.03
CA SER A 58 -13.08 4.06 -3.81
C SER A 58 -13.69 3.96 -2.41
N ALA A 59 -13.83 2.76 -1.86
CA ALA A 59 -14.38 2.59 -0.51
C ALA A 59 -13.47 3.22 0.55
N THR A 60 -12.15 3.09 0.40
CA THR A 60 -11.18 3.72 1.30
C THR A 60 -11.20 5.24 1.16
N ALA A 61 -11.29 5.75 -0.06
CA ALA A 61 -11.38 7.19 -0.31
C ALA A 61 -12.64 7.80 0.31
N ASP A 62 -13.76 7.10 0.24
CA ASP A 62 -15.03 7.58 0.82
C ASP A 62 -15.01 7.56 2.35
N ALA A 63 -14.22 6.68 2.96
CA ALA A 63 -14.13 6.51 4.42
C ALA A 63 -13.08 7.41 5.09
N GLU A 64 -12.16 8.01 4.33
CA GLU A 64 -10.99 8.73 4.86
C GLU A 64 -10.95 10.17 4.34
N PRO A 65 -10.46 11.13 5.17
CA PRO A 65 -10.36 12.53 4.73
C PRO A 65 -9.07 12.77 3.92
N TYR A 66 -9.12 12.53 2.61
CA TYR A 66 -7.98 12.75 1.71
C TYR A 66 -7.78 14.19 1.25
N GLN A 67 -8.63 15.11 1.67
CA GLN A 67 -8.62 16.51 1.21
C GLN A 67 -7.31 17.25 1.47
N LYS A 68 -6.51 16.77 2.43
CA LYS A 68 -5.21 17.36 2.80
C LYS A 68 -4.03 16.45 2.43
N ALA A 69 -4.22 15.55 1.49
CA ALA A 69 -3.13 14.70 1.04
C ALA A 69 -2.01 15.56 0.43
N PRO A 70 -0.73 15.32 0.79
CA PRO A 70 0.39 16.15 0.32
C PRO A 70 0.78 15.91 -1.13
N HIS A 71 0.18 14.91 -1.77
CA HIS A 71 0.50 14.47 -3.13
C HIS A 71 -0.76 14.35 -3.97
N PRO A 72 -0.65 14.35 -5.32
CA PRO A 72 -1.78 14.03 -6.18
C PRO A 72 -2.45 12.72 -5.78
N LEU A 73 -3.78 12.74 -5.69
CA LEU A 73 -4.58 11.60 -5.30
C LEU A 73 -5.28 10.99 -6.51
N TYR A 74 -5.14 9.69 -6.68
CA TYR A 74 -5.82 8.91 -7.72
C TYR A 74 -6.71 7.87 -7.04
N ILE A 75 -8.00 7.89 -7.36
CA ILE A 75 -8.98 6.98 -6.78
C ILE A 75 -9.32 5.92 -7.83
N TYR A 76 -9.10 4.65 -7.49
CA TYR A 76 -9.52 3.55 -8.35
C TYR A 76 -11.03 3.32 -8.23
N ARG A 77 -11.74 3.41 -9.34
CA ARG A 77 -13.18 3.12 -9.43
C ARG A 77 -13.42 2.15 -10.57
N ARG A 78 -14.19 1.09 -10.31
CA ARG A 78 -14.57 0.13 -11.35
C ARG A 78 -15.28 0.82 -12.51
N SER A 79 -16.09 1.83 -12.20
CA SER A 79 -16.86 2.61 -13.21
C SER A 79 -15.99 3.43 -14.16
N SER A 80 -14.70 3.60 -13.85
CA SER A 80 -13.79 4.36 -14.71
C SER A 80 -13.44 3.65 -16.02
N GLY A 81 -13.67 2.34 -16.10
CA GLY A 81 -13.29 1.52 -17.25
C GLY A 81 -11.82 1.12 -17.29
N LEU A 82 -11.01 1.61 -16.34
CA LEU A 82 -9.60 1.23 -16.22
C LEU A 82 -9.44 0.03 -15.31
N THR A 83 -8.50 -0.87 -15.65
CA THR A 83 -8.03 -1.88 -14.70
C THR A 83 -7.09 -1.22 -13.70
N PRO A 84 -6.83 -1.84 -12.53
CA PRO A 84 -5.81 -1.33 -11.61
C PRO A 84 -4.44 -1.13 -12.27
N LYS A 85 -4.02 -2.07 -13.10
CA LYS A 85 -2.76 -1.97 -13.86
C LYS A 85 -2.74 -0.74 -14.75
N GLU A 86 -3.82 -0.51 -15.50
CA GLU A 86 -3.95 0.66 -16.39
C GLU A 86 -3.91 1.96 -15.61
N LEU A 87 -4.53 2.01 -14.42
CA LEU A 87 -4.44 3.18 -13.55
C LEU A 87 -2.99 3.44 -13.11
N ILE A 88 -2.26 2.41 -12.67
CA ILE A 88 -0.86 2.56 -12.27
C ILE A 88 0.00 3.05 -13.45
N GLU A 89 -0.21 2.52 -14.63
CA GLU A 89 0.50 2.96 -15.84
C GLU A 89 0.21 4.43 -16.16
N LYS A 90 -1.05 4.85 -16.00
CA LYS A 90 -1.45 6.25 -16.17
C LYS A 90 -0.74 7.17 -15.17
N VAL A 91 -0.74 6.78 -13.90
CA VAL A 91 -0.08 7.56 -12.83
C VAL A 91 1.42 7.68 -13.12
N ARG A 92 2.07 6.59 -13.53
CA ARG A 92 3.50 6.59 -13.89
C ARG A 92 3.83 7.56 -15.02
N ARG A 93 2.90 7.81 -15.93
CA ARG A 93 3.10 8.78 -17.02
C ARG A 93 2.94 10.23 -16.55
N GLU A 94 2.18 10.45 -15.49
CA GLU A 94 1.78 11.79 -15.03
C GLU A 94 2.66 12.33 -13.90
N ILE A 95 3.34 11.45 -13.15
CA ILE A 95 4.11 11.85 -11.97
C ILE A 95 5.54 11.29 -12.01
N SER A 96 6.39 11.89 -11.21
CA SER A 96 7.71 11.34 -10.86
C SER A 96 7.72 10.93 -9.39
N GLY A 97 8.63 10.02 -9.03
CA GLY A 97 8.71 9.49 -7.67
C GLY A 97 7.89 8.22 -7.50
N ALA A 98 7.85 7.71 -6.29
CA ALA A 98 7.12 6.49 -5.96
C ALA A 98 5.60 6.73 -5.90
N ILE A 99 4.84 5.68 -6.20
CA ILE A 99 3.39 5.67 -6.02
C ILE A 99 3.10 4.94 -4.72
N LEU A 100 2.34 5.54 -3.81
CA LEU A 100 1.92 4.91 -2.56
C LEU A 100 0.46 4.50 -2.67
N CYS A 101 0.21 3.17 -2.62
CA CYS A 101 -1.14 2.63 -2.52
C CYS A 101 -1.52 2.50 -1.05
N GLU A 102 -2.54 3.23 -0.61
CA GLU A 102 -2.98 3.24 0.78
C GLU A 102 -4.21 2.36 1.05
N GLY A 103 -4.52 1.47 0.15
CA GLY A 103 -5.63 0.53 0.28
C GLY A 103 -6.76 0.81 -0.72
N GLY A 104 -7.97 0.18 -0.68
CA GLY A 104 -8.27 -0.94 0.24
C GLY A 104 -7.71 -2.29 -0.17
N ILE A 105 -8.11 -3.28 0.62
CA ILE A 105 -7.56 -4.64 0.50
C ILE A 105 -7.84 -5.28 -0.86
N THR A 106 -9.00 -5.04 -1.44
CA THR A 106 -9.33 -5.59 -2.77
C THR A 106 -8.39 -5.08 -3.85
N LEU A 107 -8.11 -3.77 -3.83
CA LEU A 107 -7.15 -3.16 -4.76
C LEU A 107 -5.75 -3.72 -4.53
N ILE A 108 -5.32 -3.81 -3.27
CA ILE A 108 -4.01 -4.36 -2.92
C ILE A 108 -3.86 -5.79 -3.39
N HIS A 109 -4.85 -6.66 -3.17
CA HIS A 109 -4.82 -8.04 -3.65
C HIS A 109 -4.69 -8.10 -5.18
N HIS A 110 -5.43 -7.24 -5.89
CA HIS A 110 -5.36 -7.20 -7.34
C HIS A 110 -3.95 -6.80 -7.82
N LEU A 111 -3.39 -5.76 -7.21
CA LEU A 111 -2.03 -5.31 -7.55
C LEU A 111 -0.97 -6.36 -7.21
N LEU A 112 -1.13 -7.11 -6.13
CA LEU A 112 -0.24 -8.23 -5.77
C LEU A 112 -0.33 -9.35 -6.82
N ARG A 113 -1.53 -9.75 -7.23
CA ARG A 113 -1.71 -10.83 -8.22
C ARG A 113 -1.06 -10.51 -9.55
N GLU A 114 -1.02 -9.24 -9.93
CA GLU A 114 -0.42 -8.79 -11.17
C GLU A 114 1.07 -8.42 -11.06
N ASP A 115 1.71 -8.74 -9.95
CA ASP A 115 3.14 -8.45 -9.71
C ASP A 115 3.51 -6.96 -9.83
N LEU A 116 2.60 -6.08 -9.47
CA LEU A 116 2.81 -4.64 -9.62
C LEU A 116 3.42 -3.97 -8.40
N ILE A 117 3.30 -4.57 -7.22
CA ILE A 117 3.83 -3.99 -5.98
C ILE A 117 5.31 -4.33 -5.84
N ASP A 118 6.13 -3.30 -5.68
CA ASP A 118 7.57 -3.42 -5.52
C ASP A 118 7.98 -3.51 -4.04
N GLU A 119 7.23 -2.85 -3.17
CA GLU A 119 7.54 -2.75 -1.75
C GLU A 119 6.25 -2.68 -0.95
N PHE A 120 6.16 -3.45 0.12
CA PHE A 120 4.94 -3.54 0.93
C PHE A 120 5.28 -3.25 2.39
N HIS A 121 4.66 -2.22 2.95
CA HIS A 121 4.79 -1.85 4.35
C HIS A 121 3.56 -2.35 5.11
N LEU A 122 3.75 -3.39 5.91
CA LEU A 122 2.69 -4.04 6.66
C LEU A 122 2.86 -3.79 8.15
N THR A 123 1.81 -3.28 8.78
CA THR A 123 1.77 -3.11 10.24
C THR A 123 0.82 -4.12 10.85
N HIS A 124 1.28 -4.84 11.87
CA HIS A 124 0.45 -5.72 12.70
C HIS A 124 0.10 -5.01 14.00
N ALA A 125 -1.17 -4.67 14.16
CA ALA A 125 -1.68 -4.11 15.39
C ALA A 125 -1.76 -5.20 16.48
N PRO A 126 -1.70 -4.83 17.79
CA PRO A 126 -1.74 -5.81 18.87
C PRO A 126 -3.14 -6.37 19.15
N VAL A 127 -4.16 -5.95 18.39
CA VAL A 127 -5.55 -6.36 18.58
C VAL A 127 -6.07 -7.07 17.34
N PRO A 128 -6.98 -8.05 17.46
CA PRO A 128 -7.59 -8.68 16.28
C PRO A 128 -8.62 -7.76 15.64
N GLY A 129 -8.73 -7.84 14.31
CA GLY A 129 -9.85 -7.27 13.58
C GLY A 129 -10.93 -8.32 13.33
N ASP A 130 -11.95 -7.96 12.54
CA ASP A 130 -13.13 -8.79 12.35
C ASP A 130 -13.52 -9.04 10.90
N ASN A 131 -12.86 -8.41 9.93
CA ASN A 131 -13.25 -8.57 8.53
C ASN A 131 -12.13 -8.21 7.54
N HIS A 132 -12.29 -8.64 6.29
CA HIS A 132 -11.43 -8.31 5.16
C HIS A 132 -9.96 -8.68 5.40
N TYR A 133 -9.68 -9.98 5.45
CA TYR A 133 -8.37 -10.51 5.78
C TYR A 133 -7.37 -10.36 4.63
N LEU A 134 -6.14 -9.98 4.97
CA LEU A 134 -5.02 -10.02 4.03
C LEU A 134 -4.71 -11.46 3.64
N ASP A 135 -4.57 -11.73 2.36
CA ASP A 135 -4.08 -13.00 1.84
C ASP A 135 -2.55 -13.06 2.01
N ARG A 136 -2.10 -13.64 3.12
CA ARG A 136 -0.68 -13.72 3.46
C ARG A 136 0.10 -14.65 2.55
N ALA A 137 -0.53 -15.71 2.05
CA ALA A 137 0.09 -16.62 1.11
C ALA A 137 0.37 -15.92 -0.22
N LEU A 138 -0.57 -15.10 -0.69
CA LEU A 138 -0.38 -14.28 -1.89
C LEU A 138 0.79 -13.31 -1.70
N LEU A 139 0.83 -12.58 -0.58
CA LEU A 139 1.93 -11.67 -0.28
C LEU A 139 3.29 -12.40 -0.30
N ALA A 140 3.39 -13.53 0.40
CA ALA A 140 4.62 -14.32 0.48
C ALA A 140 5.04 -14.91 -0.86
N SER A 141 4.08 -15.16 -1.76
CA SER A 141 4.38 -15.68 -3.10
C SER A 141 4.98 -14.62 -4.03
N LYS A 142 4.79 -13.34 -3.72
CA LYS A 142 5.20 -12.21 -4.57
C LYS A 142 6.38 -11.43 -4.04
N LEU A 143 6.49 -11.29 -2.72
CA LEU A 143 7.48 -10.45 -2.06
C LEU A 143 8.14 -11.21 -0.90
N SER A 144 9.35 -10.80 -0.56
CA SER A 144 10.12 -11.38 0.55
C SER A 144 10.25 -10.39 1.70
N LEU A 145 10.12 -10.87 2.93
CA LEU A 145 10.30 -10.05 4.12
C LEU A 145 11.76 -9.59 4.19
N SER A 146 11.98 -8.28 4.21
CA SER A 146 13.33 -7.67 4.26
C SER A 146 13.63 -7.03 5.61
N GLU A 147 12.61 -6.53 6.31
CA GLU A 147 12.78 -5.90 7.62
C GLU A 147 11.59 -6.24 8.52
N SER A 148 11.85 -6.39 9.81
CA SER A 148 10.82 -6.55 10.83
C SER A 148 11.26 -5.87 12.11
N GLU A 149 10.38 -5.08 12.72
CA GLU A 149 10.62 -4.32 13.93
C GLU A 149 9.35 -4.29 14.77
N SER A 150 9.50 -4.39 16.09
CA SER A 150 8.37 -4.28 17.02
C SER A 150 8.59 -3.13 17.99
N LYS A 151 7.55 -2.35 18.23
CA LYS A 151 7.56 -1.22 19.15
C LYS A 151 6.20 -1.11 19.85
N ALA A 152 6.20 -1.16 21.16
CA ALA A 152 4.99 -1.02 21.97
C ALA A 152 3.85 -1.97 21.55
N GLY A 153 4.18 -3.21 21.20
CA GLY A 153 3.21 -4.22 20.78
C GLY A 153 2.80 -4.16 19.31
N THR A 154 3.22 -3.14 18.59
CA THR A 154 2.98 -3.00 17.14
C THR A 154 4.18 -3.53 16.38
N THR A 155 3.95 -4.41 15.40
CA THR A 155 5.01 -4.99 14.57
C THR A 155 4.96 -4.38 13.18
N PHE A 156 6.10 -3.89 12.70
CA PHE A 156 6.26 -3.34 11.37
C PHE A 156 7.07 -4.29 10.52
N GLU A 157 6.56 -4.62 9.35
CA GLU A 157 7.23 -5.48 8.39
C GLU A 157 7.35 -4.77 7.05
N LYS A 158 8.49 -4.95 6.40
CA LYS A 158 8.71 -4.48 5.03
C LYS A 158 9.02 -5.67 4.15
N TYR A 159 8.28 -5.76 3.05
CA TYR A 159 8.47 -6.78 2.03
C TYR A 159 8.96 -6.12 0.76
N GLU A 160 9.87 -6.77 0.07
CA GLU A 160 10.46 -6.30 -1.19
C GLU A 160 10.53 -7.42 -2.19
N ARG A 161 10.62 -7.07 -3.48
CA ARG A 161 10.91 -8.06 -4.50
C ARG A 161 12.29 -8.66 -4.24
N ALA A 162 12.41 -9.96 -4.44
CA ALA A 162 13.72 -10.59 -4.45
C ALA A 162 14.56 -9.95 -5.55
N SER A 163 15.78 -9.53 -5.24
CA SER A 163 16.72 -9.05 -6.24
C SER A 163 17.03 -10.20 -7.20
N ARG A 164 16.86 -9.91 -8.47
CA ARG A 164 17.22 -10.84 -9.54
C ARG A 164 18.71 -10.79 -9.79
#